data_8c9c8b42224cfa60876f92ba00f9a6c8
#
_entry.id   8c9c8b42224cfa60876f92ba00f9a6c8
#
_cell.length_a   1.000
_cell.length_b   1.000
_cell.length_c   1.000
_cell.angle_alpha   90.00
_cell.angle_beta   90.00
_cell.angle_gamma   90.00
#
_symmetry.space_group_name_H-M   'P 1'
#
loop_
_entity.id
_entity.type
_entity.pdbx_description
1 polymer ?
#
loop_
_entity_poly.entity_id
_entity_poly.type
_entity_poly.pdbx_seq_one_letter_code
_entity_poly.pdbx_strand_id
1 'polypeptide(L)'
;LHTQFCHQDTAFISSVLSLNYLAHIYLSGNDRKLQVGNFIGDFVKGSQHENYPARIRAGILLHREIDHFTDEHPIFRETVHFLRPTFSRYSGIMADMYYDYLLASDFRRYSPKKNLHCFATNFYLSVLGNYRWLPKRVKGFIFHFISTNRLKKYASYDGLHNTLTIMHMHKAKAINPELSISFLKENEKYLREGFREFMPEVIDFAANAL
;
A
#
# COMPACT_ATOMS: atom_id res chain seq x y z
N LEU A 1 22.91 -14.41 25.51
CA LEU A 1 21.47 -14.07 25.54
C LEU A 1 21.12 -12.78 24.74
N HIS A 2 22.07 -12.20 23.97
CA HIS A 2 21.85 -10.91 23.27
C HIS A 2 21.77 -11.02 21.74
N THR A 3 21.89 -12.22 21.15
CA THR A 3 21.97 -12.40 19.70
C THR A 3 20.69 -12.92 19.02
N GLN A 4 19.66 -13.26 19.77
CA GLN A 4 18.42 -13.80 19.22
C GLN A 4 17.31 -12.75 18.94
N PHE A 5 17.44 -11.53 19.46
CA PHE A 5 16.47 -10.45 19.26
C PHE A 5 16.63 -9.73 17.90
N CYS A 6 17.82 -9.75 17.30
CA CYS A 6 18.13 -8.97 16.11
C CYS A 6 17.59 -9.55 14.78
N HIS A 7 17.25 -10.85 14.72
CA HIS A 7 16.76 -11.50 13.47
C HIS A 7 15.23 -11.48 13.33
N GLN A 8 14.48 -11.35 14.40
CA GLN A 8 13.01 -11.24 14.34
C GLN A 8 12.56 -9.81 13.95
N ASP A 9 13.34 -8.81 14.37
CA ASP A 9 13.04 -7.42 14.04
C ASP A 9 13.27 -7.08 12.56
N THR A 10 14.34 -7.59 11.94
CA THR A 10 14.60 -7.36 10.52
C THR A 10 13.50 -7.91 9.60
N ALA A 11 12.86 -8.97 9.98
CA ALA A 11 11.79 -9.62 9.20
C ALA A 11 10.41 -8.95 9.38
N PHE A 12 10.08 -8.46 10.56
CA PHE A 12 8.93 -7.58 10.83
C PHE A 12 9.08 -6.26 10.06
N ILE A 13 10.27 -5.81 9.93
CA ILE A 13 10.74 -4.57 9.34
C ILE A 13 10.62 -4.56 7.80
N SER A 14 10.87 -5.68 7.09
CA SER A 14 10.65 -5.78 5.64
C SER A 14 9.16 -5.70 5.25
N SER A 15 8.25 -6.05 6.15
CA SER A 15 6.81 -6.11 5.90
C SER A 15 6.05 -4.80 6.15
N VAL A 16 6.68 -3.82 6.80
CA VAL A 16 6.08 -2.48 6.99
C VAL A 16 6.39 -1.55 5.81
N LEU A 17 7.25 -1.96 4.88
CA LEU A 17 7.68 -1.15 3.73
C LEU A 17 6.76 -1.23 2.52
N SER A 18 5.83 -2.18 2.48
CA SER A 18 4.71 -2.11 1.55
C SER A 18 3.61 -1.26 2.19
N LEU A 19 3.44 -0.08 1.72
CA LEU A 19 2.55 0.92 2.33
C LEU A 19 1.48 1.45 1.38
N ASN A 20 1.45 0.97 0.14
CA ASN A 20 0.43 1.26 -0.87
C ASN A 20 -0.75 0.27 -0.81
N TYR A 21 -1.17 -0.09 0.40
CA TYR A 21 -2.24 -1.08 0.59
C TYR A 21 -3.56 -0.67 -0.04
N LEU A 22 -3.90 0.63 -0.01
CA LEU A 22 -5.19 1.09 -0.50
C LEU A 22 -5.31 0.90 -2.01
N ALA A 23 -4.28 1.25 -2.77
CA ALA A 23 -4.28 1.10 -4.22
C ALA A 23 -4.42 -0.39 -4.63
N HIS A 24 -3.64 -1.29 -4.03
CA HIS A 24 -3.71 -2.72 -4.31
C HIS A 24 -5.08 -3.33 -4.01
N ILE A 25 -5.67 -2.97 -2.85
CA ILE A 25 -7.00 -3.45 -2.49
C ILE A 25 -8.06 -2.88 -3.46
N TYR A 26 -7.94 -1.61 -3.83
CA TYR A 26 -8.84 -0.94 -4.76
C TYR A 26 -8.80 -1.58 -6.16
N LEU A 27 -7.60 -1.81 -6.69
CA LEU A 27 -7.37 -2.42 -8.00
C LEU A 27 -7.83 -3.88 -8.10
N SER A 28 -8.09 -4.53 -6.98
CA SER A 28 -8.69 -5.88 -6.93
C SER A 28 -10.22 -5.88 -7.14
N GLY A 29 -10.83 -4.73 -7.40
CA GLY A 29 -12.26 -4.60 -7.61
C GLY A 29 -13.11 -5.00 -6.40
N ASN A 30 -14.21 -5.74 -6.65
CA ASN A 30 -15.16 -6.10 -5.59
C ASN A 30 -14.99 -7.55 -5.06
N ASP A 31 -14.03 -8.31 -5.57
CA ASP A 31 -13.80 -9.68 -5.14
C ASP A 31 -13.02 -9.72 -3.81
N ARG A 32 -13.71 -10.13 -2.76
CA ARG A 32 -13.17 -10.14 -1.39
C ARG A 32 -11.92 -10.99 -1.22
N LYS A 33 -11.85 -12.13 -1.90
CA LYS A 33 -10.69 -13.04 -1.81
C LYS A 33 -9.51 -12.51 -2.61
N LEU A 34 -9.79 -11.91 -3.76
CA LEU A 34 -8.80 -11.22 -4.57
C LEU A 34 -8.17 -10.05 -3.80
N GLN A 35 -9.00 -9.21 -3.17
CA GLN A 35 -8.54 -8.12 -2.30
C GLN A 35 -7.61 -8.61 -1.18
N VAL A 36 -7.97 -9.71 -0.51
CA VAL A 36 -7.13 -10.31 0.54
C VAL A 36 -5.82 -10.82 -0.04
N GLY A 37 -5.87 -11.49 -1.18
CA GLY A 37 -4.66 -11.98 -1.87
C GLY A 37 -3.71 -10.84 -2.26
N ASN A 38 -4.25 -9.79 -2.87
CA ASN A 38 -3.47 -8.62 -3.26
C ASN A 38 -2.87 -7.90 -2.03
N PHE A 39 -3.64 -7.72 -0.97
CA PHE A 39 -3.16 -7.15 0.29
C PHE A 39 -1.99 -7.93 0.92
N ILE A 40 -1.97 -9.25 0.80
CA ILE A 40 -0.90 -10.08 1.38
C ILE A 40 0.25 -10.37 0.41
N GLY A 41 0.22 -9.84 -0.82
CA GLY A 41 1.17 -10.16 -1.89
C GLY A 41 2.63 -10.02 -1.49
N ASP A 42 3.00 -8.94 -0.82
CA ASP A 42 4.36 -8.70 -0.33
C ASP A 42 4.87 -9.69 0.71
N PHE A 43 3.95 -10.34 1.41
CA PHE A 43 4.28 -11.29 2.48
C PHE A 43 4.40 -12.72 1.97
N VAL A 44 4.08 -12.97 0.70
CA VAL A 44 4.08 -14.29 0.06
C VAL A 44 5.15 -14.31 -1.02
N LYS A 45 6.30 -14.94 -0.75
CA LYS A 45 7.45 -14.94 -1.64
C LYS A 45 7.52 -16.18 -2.54
N GLY A 46 8.06 -15.99 -3.74
CA GLY A 46 8.31 -17.07 -4.70
C GLY A 46 7.05 -17.88 -5.02
N SER A 47 7.14 -19.21 -4.96
CA SER A 47 6.06 -20.16 -5.24
C SER A 47 5.10 -20.39 -4.06
N GLN A 48 5.32 -19.76 -2.90
CA GLN A 48 4.44 -19.91 -1.73
C GLN A 48 2.96 -19.61 -2.02
N HIS A 49 2.67 -18.80 -3.06
CA HIS A 49 1.30 -18.50 -3.50
C HIS A 49 0.53 -19.75 -3.91
N GLU A 50 1.18 -20.84 -4.30
CA GLU A 50 0.55 -22.10 -4.69
C GLU A 50 -0.22 -22.77 -3.53
N ASN A 51 0.16 -22.47 -2.27
CA ASN A 51 -0.49 -22.98 -1.07
C ASN A 51 -1.81 -22.26 -0.71
N TYR A 52 -2.24 -21.31 -1.52
CA TYR A 52 -3.43 -20.50 -1.26
C TYR A 52 -4.62 -20.93 -2.16
N PRO A 53 -5.86 -20.73 -1.68
CA PRO A 53 -7.05 -20.94 -2.52
C PRO A 53 -6.97 -20.11 -3.80
N ALA A 54 -7.53 -20.64 -4.90
CA ALA A 54 -7.38 -20.09 -6.25
C ALA A 54 -7.60 -18.55 -6.34
N ARG A 55 -8.65 -18.01 -5.70
CA ARG A 55 -8.93 -16.56 -5.76
C ARG A 55 -7.98 -15.72 -4.90
N ILE A 56 -7.48 -16.23 -3.77
CA ILE A 56 -6.44 -15.56 -2.97
C ILE A 56 -5.11 -15.61 -3.72
N ARG A 57 -4.78 -16.76 -4.31
CA ARG A 57 -3.59 -16.91 -5.16
C ARG A 57 -3.61 -15.95 -6.34
N ALA A 58 -4.75 -15.82 -7.03
CA ALA A 58 -4.90 -14.86 -8.11
C ALA A 58 -4.63 -13.41 -7.63
N GLY A 59 -5.10 -13.04 -6.43
CA GLY A 59 -4.82 -11.74 -5.83
C GLY A 59 -3.33 -11.53 -5.52
N ILE A 60 -2.61 -12.56 -5.05
CA ILE A 60 -1.16 -12.49 -4.82
C ILE A 60 -0.40 -12.29 -6.15
N LEU A 61 -0.83 -12.95 -7.21
CA LEU A 61 -0.23 -12.78 -8.53
C LEU A 61 -0.55 -11.40 -9.10
N LEU A 62 -1.80 -10.94 -9.00
CA LEU A 62 -2.20 -9.59 -9.42
C LEU A 62 -1.39 -8.51 -8.71
N HIS A 63 -1.06 -8.67 -7.41
CA HIS A 63 -0.16 -7.75 -6.70
C HIS A 63 1.16 -7.58 -7.44
N ARG A 64 1.80 -8.69 -7.81
CA ARG A 64 3.09 -8.68 -8.50
C ARG A 64 3.02 -8.05 -9.89
N GLU A 65 1.94 -8.29 -10.60
CA GLU A 65 1.70 -7.67 -11.92
C GLU A 65 1.49 -6.16 -11.80
N ILE A 66 0.74 -5.71 -10.78
CA ILE A 66 0.55 -4.28 -10.49
C ILE A 66 1.88 -3.62 -10.12
N ASP A 67 2.69 -4.24 -9.26
CA ASP A 67 4.01 -3.73 -8.89
C ASP A 67 4.90 -3.57 -10.14
N HIS A 68 4.96 -4.62 -10.96
CA HIS A 68 5.76 -4.60 -12.18
C HIS A 68 5.31 -3.49 -13.14
N PHE A 69 4.00 -3.39 -13.39
CA PHE A 69 3.42 -2.33 -14.21
C PHE A 69 3.74 -0.94 -13.67
N THR A 70 3.57 -0.75 -12.36
CA THR A 70 3.81 0.53 -11.69
C THR A 70 5.28 0.94 -11.76
N ASP A 71 6.20 0.02 -11.46
CA ASP A 71 7.64 0.29 -11.49
C ASP A 71 8.17 0.63 -12.88
N GLU A 72 7.54 0.14 -13.94
CA GLU A 72 7.92 0.43 -15.32
C GLU A 72 7.18 1.63 -15.92
N HIS A 73 6.10 2.10 -15.26
CA HIS A 73 5.26 3.14 -15.80
C HIS A 73 5.98 4.50 -15.88
N PRO A 74 5.98 5.20 -17.03
CA PRO A 74 6.73 6.44 -17.21
C PRO A 74 6.40 7.52 -16.17
N ILE A 75 5.11 7.75 -15.91
CA ILE A 75 4.65 8.76 -14.95
C ILE A 75 5.09 8.41 -13.52
N PHE A 76 5.02 7.14 -13.11
CA PHE A 76 5.47 6.74 -11.78
C PHE A 76 6.99 6.90 -11.65
N ARG A 77 7.75 6.52 -12.67
CA ARG A 77 9.21 6.71 -12.70
C ARG A 77 9.60 8.19 -12.67
N GLU A 78 8.86 9.05 -13.36
CA GLU A 78 9.05 10.50 -13.29
C GLU A 78 8.78 11.02 -11.87
N THR A 79 7.70 10.57 -11.23
CA THR A 79 7.39 10.88 -9.82
C THR A 79 8.54 10.44 -8.90
N VAL A 80 9.03 9.22 -9.05
CA VAL A 80 10.16 8.71 -8.26
C VAL A 80 11.43 9.54 -8.49
N HIS A 81 11.68 9.95 -9.74
CA HIS A 81 12.82 10.83 -10.08
C HIS A 81 12.67 12.21 -9.44
N PHE A 82 11.48 12.80 -9.49
CA PHE A 82 11.18 14.08 -8.84
C PHE A 82 11.40 14.05 -7.32
N LEU A 83 11.08 12.92 -6.68
CA LEU A 83 11.25 12.74 -5.23
C LEU A 83 12.71 12.45 -4.82
N ARG A 84 13.55 12.00 -5.75
CA ARG A 84 14.91 11.51 -5.45
C ARG A 84 15.84 12.51 -4.76
N PRO A 85 15.86 13.80 -5.09
CA PRO A 85 16.70 14.77 -4.40
C PRO A 85 16.41 14.88 -2.91
N THR A 86 15.13 14.73 -2.53
CA THR A 86 14.68 14.87 -1.13
C THR A 86 14.73 13.54 -0.36
N PHE A 87 14.33 12.43 -1.00
CA PHE A 87 14.10 11.16 -0.31
C PHE A 87 15.12 10.06 -0.69
N SER A 88 16.04 10.33 -1.63
CA SER A 88 17.12 9.42 -2.03
C SER A 88 16.59 8.00 -2.33
N ARG A 89 17.11 6.98 -1.67
CA ARG A 89 16.71 5.57 -1.85
C ARG A 89 15.26 5.25 -1.43
N TYR A 90 14.60 6.15 -0.72
CA TYR A 90 13.21 5.98 -0.27
C TYR A 90 12.17 6.59 -1.22
N SER A 91 12.61 7.15 -2.36
CA SER A 91 11.73 7.86 -3.31
C SER A 91 10.59 6.99 -3.83
N GLY A 92 10.83 5.71 -4.14
CA GLY A 92 9.78 4.78 -4.57
C GLY A 92 8.71 4.61 -3.49
N ILE A 93 9.15 4.31 -2.25
CA ILE A 93 8.23 4.17 -1.10
C ILE A 93 7.44 5.46 -0.85
N MET A 94 8.08 6.61 -1.01
CA MET A 94 7.39 7.90 -0.85
C MET A 94 6.38 8.16 -1.97
N ALA A 95 6.67 7.75 -3.21
CA ALA A 95 5.73 7.83 -4.32
C ALA A 95 4.49 6.96 -4.04
N ASP A 96 4.65 5.72 -3.60
CA ASP A 96 3.56 4.83 -3.21
C ASP A 96 2.69 5.43 -2.11
N MET A 97 3.32 5.97 -1.06
CA MET A 97 2.60 6.58 0.06
C MET A 97 1.81 7.84 -0.35
N TYR A 98 2.39 8.65 -1.21
CA TYR A 98 1.71 9.82 -1.73
C TYR A 98 0.57 9.44 -2.67
N TYR A 99 0.74 8.41 -3.48
CA TYR A 99 -0.32 7.90 -4.36
C TYR A 99 -1.46 7.27 -3.56
N ASP A 100 -1.20 6.53 -2.48
CA ASP A 100 -2.24 6.06 -1.57
C ASP A 100 -2.99 7.22 -0.87
N TYR A 101 -2.27 8.29 -0.47
CA TYR A 101 -2.91 9.51 0.04
C TYR A 101 -3.79 10.17 -1.03
N LEU A 102 -3.29 10.32 -2.26
CA LEU A 102 -4.04 10.95 -3.35
C LEU A 102 -5.28 10.14 -3.72
N LEU A 103 -5.18 8.81 -3.74
CA LEU A 103 -6.34 7.93 -3.91
C LEU A 103 -7.34 8.08 -2.77
N ALA A 104 -6.87 8.07 -1.53
CA ALA A 104 -7.73 8.15 -0.35
C ALA A 104 -8.45 9.51 -0.24
N SER A 105 -7.74 10.60 -0.51
CA SER A 105 -8.25 11.97 -0.40
C SER A 105 -9.30 12.30 -1.46
N ASP A 106 -9.21 11.70 -2.66
CA ASP A 106 -10.14 11.89 -3.78
C ASP A 106 -10.89 10.59 -4.14
N PHE A 107 -11.12 9.72 -3.15
CA PHE A 107 -11.62 8.36 -3.36
C PHE A 107 -12.92 8.28 -4.15
N ARG A 108 -13.83 9.24 -3.96
CA ARG A 108 -15.11 9.28 -4.68
C ARG A 108 -14.96 9.50 -6.18
N ARG A 109 -13.88 10.10 -6.62
CA ARG A 109 -13.58 10.26 -8.05
C ARG A 109 -13.42 8.90 -8.74
N TYR A 110 -12.77 7.97 -8.06
CA TYR A 110 -12.46 6.63 -8.59
C TYR A 110 -13.50 5.59 -8.21
N SER A 111 -14.27 5.84 -7.13
CA SER A 111 -15.33 4.95 -6.63
C SER A 111 -16.61 5.74 -6.33
N PRO A 112 -17.37 6.18 -7.37
CA PRO A 112 -18.54 7.02 -7.19
C PRO A 112 -19.65 6.39 -6.32
N LYS A 113 -19.76 5.06 -6.37
CA LYS A 113 -20.80 4.29 -5.64
C LYS A 113 -20.47 3.99 -4.19
N LYS A 114 -19.20 4.12 -3.78
CA LYS A 114 -18.74 3.79 -2.42
C LYS A 114 -17.83 4.88 -1.90
N ASN A 115 -18.02 5.31 -0.67
CA ASN A 115 -17.03 6.14 0.01
C ASN A 115 -15.91 5.28 0.61
N LEU A 116 -14.78 5.91 0.92
CA LEU A 116 -13.60 5.23 1.48
C LEU A 116 -13.92 4.47 2.78
N HIS A 117 -14.81 4.98 3.63
CA HIS A 117 -15.19 4.33 4.88
C HIS A 117 -15.87 2.98 4.62
N CYS A 118 -16.89 2.96 3.75
CA CYS A 118 -17.59 1.73 3.38
C CYS A 118 -16.64 0.74 2.69
N PHE A 119 -15.75 1.23 1.82
CA PHE A 119 -14.75 0.40 1.15
C PHE A 119 -13.81 -0.26 2.17
N ALA A 120 -13.22 0.52 3.08
CA ALA A 120 -12.32 0.03 4.11
C ALA A 120 -13.01 -0.97 5.05
N THR A 121 -14.24 -0.69 5.49
CA THR A 121 -15.00 -1.60 6.37
C THR A 121 -15.26 -2.94 5.68
N ASN A 122 -15.68 -2.92 4.41
CA ASN A 122 -15.91 -4.16 3.65
C ASN A 122 -14.61 -4.97 3.48
N PHE A 123 -13.48 -4.30 3.25
CA PHE A 123 -12.20 -4.96 3.18
C PHE A 123 -11.81 -5.58 4.54
N TYR A 124 -11.97 -4.85 5.64
CA TYR A 124 -11.67 -5.38 6.97
C TYR A 124 -12.49 -6.65 7.29
N LEU A 125 -13.77 -6.66 6.94
CA LEU A 125 -14.61 -7.86 7.06
C LEU A 125 -14.08 -9.00 6.18
N SER A 126 -13.61 -8.67 4.98
CA SER A 126 -13.02 -9.66 4.06
C SER A 126 -11.76 -10.29 4.62
N VAL A 127 -10.89 -9.48 5.24
CA VAL A 127 -9.66 -9.95 5.89
C VAL A 127 -9.98 -10.84 7.08
N LEU A 128 -10.91 -10.43 7.94
CA LEU A 128 -11.32 -11.23 9.11
C LEU A 128 -11.94 -12.56 8.69
N GLY A 129 -12.80 -12.57 7.66
CA GLY A 129 -13.39 -13.80 7.12
C GLY A 129 -12.39 -14.75 6.46
N ASN A 130 -11.20 -14.24 6.11
CA ASN A 130 -10.11 -15.02 5.52
C ASN A 130 -8.87 -15.12 6.44
N TYR A 131 -9.03 -14.85 7.74
CA TYR A 131 -7.95 -14.76 8.71
C TYR A 131 -7.00 -15.98 8.72
N ARG A 132 -7.53 -17.19 8.50
CA ARG A 132 -6.74 -18.44 8.45
C ARG A 132 -5.63 -18.38 7.39
N TRP A 133 -5.89 -17.69 6.27
CA TRP A 133 -4.99 -17.57 5.13
C TRP A 133 -3.97 -16.44 5.25
N LEU A 134 -4.07 -15.61 6.32
CA LEU A 134 -3.11 -14.53 6.50
C LEU A 134 -1.74 -15.09 6.92
N PRO A 135 -0.65 -14.62 6.31
CA PRO A 135 0.71 -14.91 6.77
C PRO A 135 0.91 -14.53 8.24
N LYS A 136 1.79 -15.24 8.95
CA LYS A 136 2.07 -15.00 10.38
C LYS A 136 2.37 -13.52 10.67
N ARG A 137 3.12 -12.87 9.78
CA ARG A 137 3.47 -11.44 9.91
C ARG A 137 2.23 -10.55 9.86
N VAL A 138 1.32 -10.80 8.90
CA VAL A 138 0.08 -10.04 8.77
C VAL A 138 -0.81 -10.24 9.99
N LYS A 139 -0.92 -11.47 10.50
CA LYS A 139 -1.63 -11.78 11.75
C LYS A 139 -1.10 -10.96 12.94
N GLY A 140 0.18 -10.65 12.96
CA GLY A 140 0.82 -9.88 14.03
C GLY A 140 0.36 -8.40 14.10
N PHE A 141 -0.09 -7.81 13.00
CA PHE A 141 -0.48 -6.40 12.97
C PHE A 141 -1.92 -6.12 12.55
N ILE A 142 -2.62 -7.11 11.98
CA ILE A 142 -3.91 -6.87 11.32
C ILE A 142 -4.98 -6.29 12.26
N PHE A 143 -5.04 -6.71 13.50
CA PHE A 143 -6.00 -6.17 14.47
C PHE A 143 -5.72 -4.69 14.78
N HIS A 144 -4.46 -4.31 14.91
CA HIS A 144 -4.08 -2.91 15.05
C HIS A 144 -4.39 -2.10 13.79
N PHE A 145 -4.14 -2.66 12.60
CA PHE A 145 -4.46 -2.06 11.31
C PHE A 145 -5.96 -1.76 11.19
N ILE A 146 -6.82 -2.70 11.60
CA ILE A 146 -8.28 -2.56 11.59
C ILE A 146 -8.75 -1.57 12.67
N SER A 147 -8.32 -1.73 13.92
CA SER A 147 -8.78 -0.90 15.04
C SER A 147 -8.40 0.57 14.89
N THR A 148 -7.27 0.84 14.25
CA THR A 148 -6.84 2.21 13.93
C THR A 148 -7.45 2.77 12.65
N ASN A 149 -8.28 1.99 11.95
CA ASN A 149 -8.87 2.33 10.65
C ASN A 149 -7.83 2.89 9.65
N ARG A 150 -6.75 2.12 9.45
CA ARG A 150 -5.54 2.57 8.74
C ARG A 150 -5.83 3.08 7.34
N LEU A 151 -6.67 2.37 6.56
CA LEU A 151 -6.98 2.77 5.19
C LEU A 151 -7.67 4.14 5.12
N LYS A 152 -8.56 4.46 6.08
CA LYS A 152 -9.20 5.77 6.15
C LYS A 152 -8.21 6.88 6.52
N LYS A 153 -7.22 6.57 7.37
CA LYS A 153 -6.21 7.55 7.79
C LYS A 153 -5.35 8.04 6.63
N TYR A 154 -5.18 7.26 5.57
CA TYR A 154 -4.47 7.74 4.38
C TYR A 154 -5.09 8.98 3.74
N ALA A 155 -6.37 9.28 3.98
CA ALA A 155 -7.03 10.45 3.42
C ALA A 155 -6.66 11.80 4.05
N SER A 156 -5.75 11.84 5.04
CA SER A 156 -5.36 13.05 5.74
C SER A 156 -3.86 13.16 5.95
N TYR A 157 -3.35 14.39 5.97
CA TYR A 157 -1.94 14.65 6.29
C TYR A 157 -1.54 14.09 7.66
N ASP A 158 -2.41 14.23 8.68
CA ASP A 158 -2.13 13.70 10.01
C ASP A 158 -2.03 12.18 10.03
N GLY A 159 -2.90 11.50 9.28
CA GLY A 159 -2.85 10.06 9.16
C GLY A 159 -1.63 9.56 8.39
N LEU A 160 -1.22 10.29 7.34
CA LEU A 160 0.02 10.02 6.61
C LEU A 160 1.23 10.30 7.50
N HIS A 161 1.26 11.43 8.23
CA HIS A 161 2.30 11.77 9.19
C HIS A 161 2.49 10.67 10.22
N ASN A 162 1.41 10.20 10.84
CA ASN A 162 1.46 9.09 11.80
C ASN A 162 2.05 7.81 11.18
N THR A 163 1.75 7.54 9.92
CA THR A 163 2.31 6.38 9.21
C THR A 163 3.81 6.54 9.00
N LEU A 164 4.25 7.74 8.55
CA LEU A 164 5.66 8.07 8.36
C LEU A 164 6.43 8.06 9.68
N THR A 165 5.81 8.50 10.78
CA THR A 165 6.41 8.44 12.12
C THR A 165 6.69 6.99 12.55
N ILE A 166 5.75 6.08 12.33
CA ILE A 166 5.95 4.65 12.60
C ILE A 166 7.10 4.11 11.73
N MET A 167 7.17 4.48 10.48
CA MET A 167 8.28 4.09 9.59
C MET A 167 9.62 4.61 10.08
N HIS A 168 9.68 5.89 10.41
CA HIS A 168 10.88 6.52 10.96
C HIS A 168 11.40 5.78 12.20
N MET A 169 10.51 5.50 13.16
CA MET A 169 10.86 4.83 14.41
C MET A 169 11.42 3.42 14.20
N HIS A 170 10.89 2.68 13.25
CA HIS A 170 11.21 1.26 13.10
C HIS A 170 12.22 0.93 12.01
N LYS A 171 12.40 1.78 10.95
CA LYS A 171 13.19 1.36 9.78
C LYS A 171 13.86 2.41 8.95
N ALA A 172 13.14 3.45 8.71
CA ALA A 172 13.56 4.47 7.77
C ALA A 172 13.92 5.74 8.53
N LYS A 173 14.88 5.64 9.46
CA LYS A 173 15.34 6.79 10.26
C LYS A 173 15.73 8.02 9.42
N ALA A 174 16.01 7.81 8.13
CA ALA A 174 16.31 8.89 7.19
C ALA A 174 15.04 9.56 6.61
N ILE A 175 13.85 8.97 6.77
CA ILE A 175 12.59 9.63 6.40
C ILE A 175 12.18 10.52 7.56
N ASN A 176 12.19 11.83 7.34
CA ASN A 176 11.67 12.81 8.30
C ASN A 176 10.17 13.01 8.01
N PRO A 177 9.25 12.68 8.96
CA PRO A 177 7.81 12.80 8.75
C PRO A 177 7.35 14.23 8.46
N GLU A 178 7.88 15.21 9.18
CA GLU A 178 7.54 16.63 9.03
C GLU A 178 7.94 17.13 7.64
N LEU A 179 9.18 16.86 7.24
CA LEU A 179 9.68 17.21 5.90
C LEU A 179 8.82 16.53 4.82
N SER A 180 8.45 15.28 5.01
CA SER A 180 7.64 14.55 4.03
C SER A 180 6.25 15.16 3.85
N ILE A 181 5.61 15.59 4.93
CA ILE A 181 4.30 16.27 4.85
C ILE A 181 4.44 17.69 4.26
N SER A 182 5.46 18.44 4.62
CA SER A 182 5.72 19.77 4.01
C SER A 182 5.94 19.63 2.51
N PHE A 183 6.78 18.69 2.10
CA PHE A 183 7.05 18.41 0.69
C PHE A 183 5.77 18.06 -0.08
N LEU A 184 4.94 17.18 0.50
CA LEU A 184 3.66 16.81 -0.12
C LEU A 184 2.76 18.04 -0.30
N LYS A 185 2.61 18.88 0.74
CA LYS A 185 1.75 20.07 0.67
C LYS A 185 2.22 21.06 -0.40
N GLU A 186 3.53 21.28 -0.49
CA GLU A 186 4.13 22.19 -1.47
C GLU A 186 3.98 21.69 -2.91
N ASN A 187 4.00 20.36 -3.11
CA ASN A 187 4.03 19.72 -4.43
C ASN A 187 2.74 18.94 -4.76
N GLU A 188 1.69 19.06 -3.93
CA GLU A 188 0.49 18.22 -4.09
C GLU A 188 -0.17 18.39 -5.45
N LYS A 189 -0.18 19.59 -5.99
CA LYS A 189 -0.78 19.85 -7.32
C LYS A 189 -0.08 19.03 -8.40
N TYR A 190 1.25 19.10 -8.45
CA TYR A 190 2.06 18.35 -9.42
C TYR A 190 1.88 16.84 -9.26
N LEU A 191 1.99 16.34 -8.03
CA LEU A 191 1.82 14.90 -7.75
C LEU A 191 0.40 14.42 -8.09
N ARG A 192 -0.61 15.24 -7.87
CA ARG A 192 -2.01 14.94 -8.17
C ARG A 192 -2.28 14.93 -9.69
N GLU A 193 -1.64 15.80 -10.46
CA GLU A 193 -1.73 15.79 -11.92
C GLU A 193 -1.17 14.47 -12.47
N GLY A 194 0.07 14.10 -12.13
CA GLY A 194 0.64 12.82 -12.54
C GLY A 194 -0.16 11.62 -12.07
N PHE A 195 -0.64 11.62 -10.82
CA PHE A 195 -1.51 10.55 -10.31
C PHE A 195 -2.82 10.40 -11.10
N ARG A 196 -3.42 11.51 -11.54
CA ARG A 196 -4.66 11.49 -12.34
C ARG A 196 -4.47 10.94 -13.74
N GLU A 197 -3.28 11.07 -14.29
CA GLU A 197 -2.93 10.45 -15.57
C GLU A 197 -2.59 8.96 -15.39
N PHE A 198 -1.83 8.61 -14.35
CA PHE A 198 -1.43 7.24 -14.04
C PHE A 198 -2.60 6.33 -13.64
N MET A 199 -3.49 6.81 -12.76
CA MET A 199 -4.49 5.96 -12.11
C MET A 199 -5.47 5.27 -13.08
N PRO A 200 -5.99 5.91 -14.15
CA PRO A 200 -6.82 5.23 -15.16
C PRO A 200 -6.09 4.07 -15.83
N GLU A 201 -4.82 4.24 -16.18
CA GLU A 201 -4.04 3.22 -16.88
C GLU A 201 -3.80 1.98 -16.01
N VAL A 202 -3.47 2.17 -14.74
CA VAL A 202 -3.31 1.03 -13.83
C VAL A 202 -4.65 0.35 -13.49
N ILE A 203 -5.77 1.08 -13.47
CA ILE A 203 -7.11 0.50 -13.33
C ILE A 203 -7.42 -0.40 -14.52
N ASP A 204 -7.20 0.08 -15.75
CA ASP A 204 -7.45 -0.69 -16.98
C ASP A 204 -6.50 -1.90 -17.04
N PHE A 205 -5.24 -1.73 -16.70
CA PHE A 205 -4.29 -2.84 -16.60
C PHE A 205 -4.76 -3.91 -15.63
N ALA A 206 -5.10 -3.54 -14.39
CA ALA A 206 -5.53 -4.49 -13.36
C ALA A 206 -6.84 -5.20 -13.73
N ALA A 207 -7.76 -4.53 -14.43
CA ALA A 207 -9.01 -5.12 -14.89
C ALA A 207 -8.77 -6.17 -15.98
N ASN A 208 -7.77 -5.98 -16.85
CA ASN A 208 -7.41 -6.90 -17.92
C ASN A 208 -6.52 -8.06 -17.45
N ALA A 209 -5.87 -7.96 -16.29
CA ALA A 209 -5.03 -9.01 -15.69
C ALA A 209 -5.84 -10.08 -14.92
N LEU A 210 -7.16 -9.96 -14.83
CA LEU A 210 -8.08 -10.83 -14.07
C LEU A 210 -8.82 -11.80 -14.96
#